data_0890afda40dacf56413538ffaa66c996
#
_entry.id   0890afda40dacf56413538ffaa66c996
#
_cell.length_a   1.000
_cell.length_b   1.000
_cell.length_c   1.000
_cell.angle_alpha   90.00
_cell.angle_beta   90.00
_cell.angle_gamma   90.00
#
_symmetry.space_group_name_H-M   'P 1'
#
loop_
_entity.id
_entity.type
_entity.pdbx_description
1 polymer ?
#
loop_
_entity_poly.entity_id
_entity_poly.type
_entity_poly.pdbx_seq_one_letter_code
_entity_poly.pdbx_strand_id
1 'polypeptide(L)'
;FGGMKSVLYTSILQTPILLLGSLIILVLGFKELGGWDEMMRICGAVTVNDYGNTMTELIRSNNDPNFPWLGALIGSAIIGFWYWCTDQFIVQRVLSGKNEKEARRGTIFGAYLKLLPVFLFLIPGMIAFALHQKYLGTGGEGFLPMLANGNANADAAFPTLVAKLLPAGVKGLVVCGILAALMSSLASLFNSSAMLFTIDFYKRFKPNTSEKKLVGIGQMATVAIVILGILWIPIMRSVGDVLYTYLQDVQSVLAPGIAAAFLLGICWKRTSAQGGMWGLIAGMIIGLTRLGAKVYYSNVGDVSSSTFKYLFYDMNWLFFCGWMFLFCIVVVIAVSMFTAAPSAEKIQGLVFGTSTPEQKAATRASWNKWDIIHTLIILGITAAFYWYFW
;
A
#
# COMPACT_ATOMS: atom_id res chain seq x y z
N PHE A 1 16.99 13.24 10.84
CA PHE A 1 17.35 14.66 10.89
C PHE A 1 18.04 15.18 9.62
N GLY A 2 18.45 14.33 8.69
CA GLY A 2 19.12 14.70 7.42
C GLY A 2 18.16 15.16 6.29
N GLY A 3 16.86 15.20 6.53
CA GLY A 3 15.84 15.59 5.56
C GLY A 3 15.72 14.63 4.37
N MET A 4 14.96 15.02 3.34
CA MET A 4 14.67 14.20 2.16
C MET A 4 15.92 13.74 1.41
N LYS A 5 16.94 14.59 1.33
CA LYS A 5 18.19 14.27 0.63
C LYS A 5 18.91 13.06 1.23
N SER A 6 18.98 12.99 2.56
CA SER A 6 19.58 11.86 3.27
C SER A 6 18.78 10.55 3.02
N VAL A 7 17.45 10.63 3.04
CA VAL A 7 16.56 9.49 2.75
C VAL A 7 16.81 8.93 1.35
N LEU A 8 16.96 9.81 0.34
CA LEU A 8 17.21 9.38 -1.04
C LEU A 8 18.56 8.65 -1.20
N TYR A 9 19.64 9.20 -0.63
CA TYR A 9 20.97 8.58 -0.73
C TYR A 9 21.04 7.23 -0.01
N THR A 10 20.45 7.12 1.17
CA THR A 10 20.44 5.84 1.88
C THR A 10 19.63 4.78 1.13
N SER A 11 18.51 5.15 0.52
CA SER A 11 17.68 4.23 -0.27
C SER A 11 18.41 3.65 -1.50
N ILE A 12 19.27 4.44 -2.15
CA ILE A 12 20.05 3.99 -3.31
C ILE A 12 21.00 2.83 -2.94
N LEU A 13 21.59 2.86 -1.75
CA LEU A 13 22.50 1.80 -1.28
C LEU A 13 21.74 0.56 -0.77
N GLN A 14 20.58 0.77 -0.14
CA GLN A 14 19.81 -0.29 0.52
C GLN A 14 19.04 -1.16 -0.47
N THR A 15 18.48 -0.55 -1.53
CA THR A 15 17.66 -1.26 -2.52
C THR A 15 18.40 -2.40 -3.21
N PRO A 16 19.61 -2.24 -3.75
CA PRO A 16 20.36 -3.35 -4.36
C PRO A 16 20.65 -4.50 -3.38
N ILE A 17 20.96 -4.20 -2.12
CA ILE A 17 21.25 -5.22 -1.09
C ILE A 17 20.01 -6.08 -0.84
N LEU A 18 18.84 -5.42 -0.69
CA LEU A 18 17.58 -6.12 -0.50
C LEU A 18 17.22 -6.98 -1.71
N LEU A 19 17.34 -6.44 -2.93
CA LEU A 19 17.03 -7.18 -4.16
C LEU A 19 17.94 -8.39 -4.36
N LEU A 20 19.26 -8.23 -4.16
CA LEU A 20 20.23 -9.33 -4.26
C LEU A 20 19.97 -10.41 -3.20
N GLY A 21 19.72 -10.00 -1.96
CA GLY A 21 19.39 -10.93 -0.88
C GLY A 21 18.13 -11.75 -1.18
N SER A 22 17.07 -11.10 -1.65
CA SER A 22 15.82 -11.76 -2.02
C SER A 22 15.99 -12.69 -3.23
N LEU A 23 16.82 -12.31 -4.20
CA LEU A 23 17.15 -13.18 -5.34
C LEU A 23 17.89 -14.45 -4.89
N ILE A 24 18.82 -14.33 -3.96
CA ILE A 24 19.52 -15.50 -3.39
C ILE A 24 18.53 -16.43 -2.69
N ILE A 25 17.61 -15.87 -1.91
CA ILE A 25 16.54 -16.66 -1.27
C ILE A 25 15.69 -17.41 -2.30
N LEU A 26 15.30 -16.74 -3.37
CA LEU A 26 14.53 -17.34 -4.45
C LEU A 26 15.26 -18.53 -5.09
N VAL A 27 16.53 -18.35 -5.43
CA VAL A 27 17.36 -19.40 -6.06
C VAL A 27 17.57 -20.58 -5.09
N LEU A 28 17.94 -20.33 -3.85
CA LEU A 28 18.15 -21.39 -2.86
C LEU A 28 16.85 -22.08 -2.47
N GLY A 29 15.75 -21.33 -2.40
CA GLY A 29 14.43 -21.88 -2.14
C GLY A 29 13.96 -22.84 -3.23
N PHE A 30 14.14 -22.50 -4.50
CA PHE A 30 13.86 -23.42 -5.60
C PHE A 30 14.77 -24.65 -5.60
N LYS A 31 16.05 -24.48 -5.28
CA LYS A 31 16.97 -25.60 -5.18
C LYS A 31 16.54 -26.60 -4.09
N GLU A 32 16.12 -26.11 -2.93
CA GLU A 32 15.66 -26.96 -1.81
C GLU A 32 14.32 -27.63 -2.11
N LEU A 33 13.41 -26.91 -2.74
CA LEU A 33 12.06 -27.40 -3.07
C LEU A 33 12.09 -28.46 -4.18
N GLY A 34 12.95 -28.28 -5.19
CA GLY A 34 13.02 -29.12 -6.39
C GLY A 34 12.56 -28.41 -7.68
N GLY A 35 12.46 -27.07 -7.66
CA GLY A 35 12.17 -26.24 -8.83
C GLY A 35 10.76 -25.65 -8.89
N TRP A 36 10.49 -25.00 -10.02
CA TRP A 36 9.21 -24.32 -10.31
C TRP A 36 8.04 -25.30 -10.37
N ASP A 37 8.20 -26.40 -11.11
CA ASP A 37 7.12 -27.36 -11.34
C ASP A 37 6.66 -28.01 -10.04
N GLU A 38 7.58 -28.31 -9.12
CA GLU A 38 7.25 -28.86 -7.83
C GLU A 38 6.50 -27.85 -6.95
N MET A 39 6.90 -26.58 -6.97
CA MET A 39 6.16 -25.50 -6.31
C MET A 39 4.72 -25.42 -6.83
N MET A 40 4.55 -25.37 -8.16
CA MET A 40 3.23 -25.28 -8.79
C MET A 40 2.38 -26.51 -8.49
N ARG A 41 2.98 -27.70 -8.48
CA ARG A 41 2.29 -28.96 -8.15
C ARG A 41 1.75 -28.94 -6.71
N ILE A 42 2.57 -28.54 -5.73
CA ILE A 42 2.17 -28.52 -4.32
C ILE A 42 1.16 -27.39 -4.06
N CYS A 43 1.44 -26.18 -4.52
CA CYS A 43 0.55 -25.03 -4.31
C CYS A 43 -0.77 -25.16 -5.09
N GLY A 44 -0.76 -25.73 -6.31
CA GLY A 44 -1.94 -25.97 -7.12
C GLY A 44 -2.85 -27.10 -6.60
N ALA A 45 -2.32 -28.00 -5.76
CA ALA A 45 -3.12 -29.03 -5.10
C ALA A 45 -3.89 -28.54 -3.86
N VAL A 46 -3.61 -27.31 -3.37
CA VAL A 46 -4.23 -26.74 -2.19
C VAL A 46 -5.33 -25.76 -2.56
N THR A 47 -6.56 -26.08 -2.19
CA THR A 47 -7.69 -25.15 -2.29
C THR A 47 -7.64 -24.14 -1.15
N VAL A 48 -7.83 -22.87 -1.47
CA VAL A 48 -7.72 -21.75 -0.52
C VAL A 48 -9.08 -21.23 -0.05
N ASN A 49 -10.17 -21.70 -0.68
CA ASN A 49 -11.54 -21.33 -0.31
C ASN A 49 -12.52 -22.46 -0.69
N ASP A 50 -13.76 -22.36 -0.20
CA ASP A 50 -14.85 -23.32 -0.46
C ASP A 50 -15.35 -23.30 -1.91
N TYR A 51 -14.84 -22.41 -2.74
CA TYR A 51 -15.23 -22.24 -4.15
C TYR A 51 -14.29 -22.95 -5.13
N GLY A 52 -13.36 -23.74 -4.63
CA GLY A 52 -12.44 -24.55 -5.41
C GLY A 52 -11.24 -23.80 -6.01
N ASN A 53 -11.04 -22.53 -5.66
CA ASN A 53 -9.85 -21.80 -6.11
C ASN A 53 -8.59 -22.37 -5.43
N THR A 54 -7.55 -22.53 -6.24
CA THR A 54 -6.25 -23.01 -5.80
C THR A 54 -5.34 -21.86 -5.36
N MET A 55 -4.25 -22.17 -4.65
CA MET A 55 -3.29 -21.16 -4.21
C MET A 55 -2.57 -20.47 -5.39
N THR A 56 -2.53 -21.09 -6.56
CA THR A 56 -1.87 -20.55 -7.75
C THR A 56 -2.74 -19.64 -8.60
N GLU A 57 -4.04 -19.56 -8.34
CA GLU A 57 -4.97 -18.71 -9.10
C GLU A 57 -5.03 -17.29 -8.53
N LEU A 58 -4.80 -16.30 -9.39
CA LEU A 58 -4.94 -14.88 -9.05
C LEU A 58 -6.39 -14.39 -9.13
N ILE A 59 -7.17 -14.93 -10.06
CA ILE A 59 -8.58 -14.56 -10.25
C ILE A 59 -9.44 -15.50 -9.44
N ARG A 60 -9.90 -15.03 -8.30
CA ARG A 60 -10.70 -15.81 -7.35
C ARG A 60 -12.17 -15.49 -7.45
N SER A 61 -13.02 -16.40 -6.98
CA SER A 61 -14.47 -16.17 -6.90
C SER A 61 -14.81 -14.83 -6.25
N ASN A 62 -15.93 -14.21 -6.66
CA ASN A 62 -16.44 -13.01 -6.00
C ASN A 62 -16.88 -13.23 -4.54
N ASN A 63 -17.05 -14.47 -4.15
CA ASN A 63 -17.38 -14.87 -2.79
C ASN A 63 -16.13 -15.24 -1.95
N ASP A 64 -14.92 -15.09 -2.53
CA ASP A 64 -13.68 -15.28 -1.77
C ASP A 64 -13.65 -14.28 -0.58
N PRO A 65 -13.42 -14.77 0.66
CA PRO A 65 -13.46 -13.92 1.85
C PRO A 65 -12.32 -12.89 1.87
N ASN A 66 -11.21 -13.14 1.17
CA ASN A 66 -10.02 -12.29 1.22
C ASN A 66 -9.85 -11.43 -0.03
N PHE A 67 -9.93 -12.04 -1.22
CA PHE A 67 -9.60 -11.40 -2.50
C PHE A 67 -10.63 -11.69 -3.60
N PRO A 68 -11.90 -11.28 -3.44
CA PRO A 68 -12.91 -11.39 -4.50
C PRO A 68 -12.45 -10.60 -5.73
N TRP A 69 -12.48 -11.18 -6.94
CA TRP A 69 -11.86 -10.56 -8.13
C TRP A 69 -12.43 -9.18 -8.48
N LEU A 70 -13.76 -9.02 -8.41
CA LEU A 70 -14.40 -7.73 -8.68
C LEU A 70 -14.04 -6.70 -7.60
N GLY A 71 -14.01 -7.12 -6.33
CA GLY A 71 -13.54 -6.29 -5.22
C GLY A 71 -12.08 -5.90 -5.41
N ALA A 72 -11.23 -6.84 -5.82
CA ALA A 72 -9.82 -6.57 -6.09
C ALA A 72 -9.64 -5.54 -7.22
N LEU A 73 -10.41 -5.66 -8.31
CA LEU A 73 -10.37 -4.72 -9.43
C LEU A 73 -10.74 -3.29 -8.98
N ILE A 74 -11.84 -3.13 -8.25
CA ILE A 74 -12.37 -1.82 -7.83
C ILE A 74 -11.57 -1.27 -6.64
N GLY A 75 -11.45 -2.05 -5.57
CA GLY A 75 -10.83 -1.60 -4.32
C GLY A 75 -9.34 -1.32 -4.48
N SER A 76 -8.61 -2.18 -5.19
CA SER A 76 -7.18 -1.95 -5.44
C SER A 76 -6.91 -0.73 -6.32
N ALA A 77 -7.79 -0.43 -7.28
CA ALA A 77 -7.66 0.78 -8.10
C ALA A 77 -7.82 2.05 -7.24
N ILE A 78 -8.79 2.07 -6.30
CA ILE A 78 -9.02 3.19 -5.38
C ILE A 78 -7.84 3.37 -4.42
N ILE A 79 -7.40 2.29 -3.79
CA ILE A 79 -6.25 2.30 -2.87
C ILE A 79 -4.98 2.69 -3.63
N GLY A 80 -4.79 2.16 -4.84
CA GLY A 80 -3.66 2.50 -5.70
C GLY A 80 -3.64 3.98 -6.08
N PHE A 81 -4.79 4.55 -6.44
CA PHE A 81 -4.91 5.98 -6.72
C PHE A 81 -4.53 6.83 -5.49
N TRP A 82 -5.08 6.50 -4.32
CA TRP A 82 -4.71 7.16 -3.07
C TRP A 82 -3.19 7.06 -2.84
N TYR A 83 -2.63 5.86 -2.83
CA TYR A 83 -1.24 5.60 -2.47
C TYR A 83 -0.24 6.27 -3.43
N TRP A 84 -0.49 6.16 -4.75
CA TRP A 84 0.47 6.65 -5.75
C TRP A 84 0.30 8.12 -6.12
N CYS A 85 -0.90 8.69 -5.97
CA CYS A 85 -1.20 10.03 -6.44
C CYS A 85 -1.39 11.05 -5.31
N THR A 86 -1.69 10.62 -4.08
CA THR A 86 -2.07 11.53 -3.01
C THR A 86 -1.28 11.36 -1.70
N ASP A 87 -0.66 10.20 -1.49
CA ASP A 87 0.10 9.97 -0.27
C ASP A 87 1.42 10.75 -0.27
N GLN A 88 1.58 11.66 0.69
CA GLN A 88 2.77 12.50 0.86
C GLN A 88 4.05 11.66 0.95
N PHE A 89 4.02 10.50 1.59
CA PHE A 89 5.16 9.60 1.73
C PHE A 89 5.75 9.19 0.38
N ILE A 90 4.92 8.97 -0.64
CA ILE A 90 5.33 8.58 -1.99
C ILE A 90 5.55 9.81 -2.87
N VAL A 91 4.55 10.71 -2.91
CA VAL A 91 4.50 11.85 -3.84
C VAL A 91 5.69 12.79 -3.63
N GLN A 92 6.13 13.03 -2.38
CA GLN A 92 7.28 13.89 -2.09
C GLN A 92 8.57 13.44 -2.78
N ARG A 93 8.75 12.13 -3.01
CA ARG A 93 9.92 11.60 -3.73
C ARG A 93 9.87 11.92 -5.20
N VAL A 94 8.71 11.85 -5.81
CA VAL A 94 8.49 12.21 -7.22
C VAL A 94 8.66 13.71 -7.42
N LEU A 95 8.08 14.53 -6.51
CA LEU A 95 8.17 15.99 -6.55
C LEU A 95 9.59 16.52 -6.25
N SER A 96 10.47 15.72 -5.63
CA SER A 96 11.88 16.07 -5.43
C SER A 96 12.74 15.95 -6.69
N GLY A 97 12.19 15.47 -7.80
CA GLY A 97 12.86 15.40 -9.10
C GLY A 97 13.26 16.77 -9.63
N LYS A 98 14.38 16.86 -10.34
CA LYS A 98 14.91 18.12 -10.89
C LYS A 98 13.93 18.86 -11.83
N ASN A 99 13.11 18.11 -12.56
CA ASN A 99 12.09 18.59 -13.48
C ASN A 99 11.07 17.49 -13.76
N GLU A 100 9.95 17.83 -14.43
CA GLU A 100 8.88 16.87 -14.76
C GLU A 100 9.37 15.65 -15.57
N LYS A 101 10.33 15.85 -16.47
CA LYS A 101 10.89 14.78 -17.30
C LYS A 101 11.60 13.74 -16.45
N GLU A 102 12.44 14.17 -15.50
CA GLU A 102 13.15 13.26 -14.60
C GLU A 102 12.19 12.58 -13.59
N ALA A 103 11.20 13.32 -13.07
CA ALA A 103 10.15 12.79 -12.24
C ALA A 103 9.37 11.67 -12.95
N ARG A 104 8.97 11.89 -14.20
CA ARG A 104 8.25 10.90 -15.03
C ARG A 104 9.07 9.66 -15.31
N ARG A 105 10.33 9.82 -15.71
CA ARG A 105 11.25 8.70 -15.94
C ARG A 105 11.51 7.90 -14.67
N GLY A 106 11.69 8.60 -13.55
CA GLY A 106 11.81 7.97 -12.24
C GLY A 106 10.58 7.15 -11.86
N THR A 107 9.38 7.65 -12.17
CA THR A 107 8.13 6.93 -11.92
C THR A 107 8.01 5.67 -12.80
N ILE A 108 8.35 5.77 -14.09
CA ILE A 108 8.36 4.61 -15.01
C ILE A 108 9.39 3.56 -14.54
N PHE A 109 10.60 3.99 -14.16
CA PHE A 109 11.60 3.09 -13.60
C PHE A 109 11.13 2.44 -12.29
N GLY A 110 10.48 3.22 -11.42
CA GLY A 110 9.84 2.71 -10.20
C GLY A 110 8.77 1.66 -10.49
N ALA A 111 8.00 1.80 -11.58
CA ALA A 111 7.03 0.81 -12.00
C ALA A 111 7.68 -0.51 -12.42
N TYR A 112 8.82 -0.49 -13.15
CA TYR A 112 9.60 -1.71 -13.40
C TYR A 112 10.08 -2.36 -12.11
N LEU A 113 10.63 -1.58 -11.18
CA LEU A 113 11.07 -2.10 -9.88
C LEU A 113 9.89 -2.69 -9.08
N LYS A 114 8.67 -2.18 -9.28
CA LYS A 114 7.46 -2.68 -8.60
C LYS A 114 7.00 -4.05 -9.11
N LEU A 115 7.42 -4.49 -10.28
CA LEU A 115 7.18 -5.85 -10.76
C LEU A 115 8.04 -6.89 -10.01
N LEU A 116 9.23 -6.50 -9.53
CA LEU A 116 10.17 -7.41 -8.87
C LEU A 116 9.64 -8.03 -7.56
N PRO A 117 8.87 -7.34 -6.69
CA PRO A 117 8.31 -7.93 -5.47
C PRO A 117 7.51 -9.22 -5.67
N VAL A 118 6.87 -9.40 -6.83
CA VAL A 118 6.18 -10.64 -7.16
C VAL A 118 7.17 -11.81 -7.13
N PHE A 119 8.30 -11.66 -7.79
CA PHE A 119 9.33 -12.70 -7.86
C PHE A 119 10.17 -12.80 -6.58
N LEU A 120 10.40 -11.70 -5.90
CA LEU A 120 11.33 -11.62 -4.78
C LEU A 120 10.68 -11.79 -3.40
N PHE A 121 9.37 -11.71 -3.30
CA PHE A 121 8.64 -11.86 -2.03
C PHE A 121 7.46 -12.81 -2.14
N LEU A 122 6.59 -12.68 -3.16
CA LEU A 122 5.42 -13.55 -3.29
C LEU A 122 5.83 -14.99 -3.60
N ILE A 123 6.68 -15.20 -4.61
CA ILE A 123 7.16 -16.57 -4.95
C ILE A 123 7.94 -17.21 -3.80
N PRO A 124 8.89 -16.56 -3.11
CA PRO A 124 9.47 -17.11 -1.88
C PRO A 124 8.45 -17.46 -0.81
N GLY A 125 7.37 -16.69 -0.66
CA GLY A 125 6.26 -17.05 0.22
C GLY A 125 5.60 -18.37 -0.17
N MET A 126 5.34 -18.57 -1.46
CA MET A 126 4.82 -19.83 -2.01
C MET A 126 5.82 -20.99 -1.82
N ILE A 127 7.12 -20.75 -2.01
CA ILE A 127 8.18 -21.74 -1.73
C ILE A 127 8.17 -22.15 -0.26
N ALA A 128 8.07 -21.19 0.67
CA ALA A 128 8.02 -21.47 2.10
C ALA A 128 6.82 -22.34 2.48
N PHE A 129 5.67 -22.05 1.89
CA PHE A 129 4.46 -22.86 2.04
C PHE A 129 4.64 -24.25 1.45
N ALA A 130 5.15 -24.38 0.23
CA ALA A 130 5.37 -25.65 -0.44
C ALA A 130 6.39 -26.52 0.33
N LEU A 131 7.47 -25.94 0.86
CA LEU A 131 8.40 -26.60 1.76
C LEU A 131 7.70 -27.08 3.04
N HIS A 132 6.83 -26.25 3.63
CA HIS A 132 6.07 -26.63 4.81
C HIS A 132 5.21 -27.88 4.56
N GLN A 133 4.46 -27.91 3.47
CA GLN A 133 3.65 -29.06 3.06
C GLN A 133 4.51 -30.31 2.77
N LYS A 134 5.63 -30.14 2.09
CA LYS A 134 6.56 -31.22 1.77
C LYS A 134 7.15 -31.86 3.04
N TYR A 135 7.57 -31.04 4.02
CA TYR A 135 8.11 -31.55 5.29
C TYR A 135 7.04 -32.24 6.14
N LEU A 136 5.81 -31.73 6.20
CA LEU A 136 4.69 -32.42 6.86
C LEU A 136 4.38 -33.77 6.21
N GLY A 137 4.39 -33.82 4.87
CA GLY A 137 4.13 -35.04 4.11
C GLY A 137 5.19 -36.17 4.34
N THR A 138 6.39 -35.81 4.80
CA THR A 138 7.45 -36.77 5.16
C THR A 138 7.43 -37.15 6.64
N GLY A 139 6.43 -36.72 7.41
CA GLY A 139 6.30 -37.01 8.83
C GLY A 139 7.23 -36.18 9.74
N GLY A 140 7.84 -35.12 9.20
CA GLY A 140 8.69 -34.19 9.94
C GLY A 140 7.89 -33.03 10.54
N GLU A 141 8.59 -32.20 11.34
CA GLU A 141 8.07 -30.90 11.75
C GLU A 141 7.94 -29.99 10.52
N GLY A 142 6.85 -29.21 10.46
CA GLY A 142 6.62 -28.29 9.35
C GLY A 142 7.76 -27.27 9.18
N PHE A 143 7.96 -26.79 7.96
CA PHE A 143 9.01 -25.80 7.67
C PHE A 143 8.74 -24.45 8.37
N LEU A 144 7.47 -24.02 8.44
CA LEU A 144 7.03 -22.78 9.09
C LEU A 144 6.65 -23.05 10.56
N PRO A 145 6.87 -22.08 11.47
CA PRO A 145 6.33 -22.16 12.82
C PRO A 145 4.79 -22.12 12.78
N MET A 146 4.18 -22.78 13.76
CA MET A 146 2.72 -22.86 13.89
C MET A 146 2.21 -21.75 14.82
N LEU A 147 1.04 -21.22 14.51
CA LEU A 147 0.28 -20.34 15.39
C LEU A 147 -0.49 -21.15 16.44
N ALA A 148 -0.95 -20.51 17.50
CA ALA A 148 -1.73 -21.14 18.56
C ALA A 148 -3.05 -21.79 18.07
N ASN A 149 -3.59 -21.30 16.94
CA ASN A 149 -4.77 -21.84 16.28
C ASN A 149 -4.49 -23.09 15.39
N GLY A 150 -3.24 -23.57 15.36
CA GLY A 150 -2.84 -24.73 14.56
C GLY A 150 -2.56 -24.43 13.07
N ASN A 151 -2.58 -23.18 12.65
CA ASN A 151 -2.23 -22.78 11.29
C ASN A 151 -0.74 -22.43 11.17
N ALA A 152 -0.17 -22.60 9.97
CA ALA A 152 1.18 -22.13 9.69
C ALA A 152 1.24 -20.59 9.75
N ASN A 153 2.26 -20.05 10.41
CA ASN A 153 2.45 -18.61 10.51
C ASN A 153 2.98 -18.05 9.18
N ALA A 154 2.09 -17.45 8.38
CA ALA A 154 2.42 -16.86 7.10
C ALA A 154 3.39 -15.67 7.22
N ASP A 155 3.29 -14.86 8.29
CA ASP A 155 4.18 -13.73 8.53
C ASP A 155 5.63 -14.15 8.81
N ALA A 156 5.82 -15.39 9.26
CA ALA A 156 7.15 -15.97 9.47
C ALA A 156 7.79 -16.56 8.21
N ALA A 157 7.11 -16.58 7.06
CA ALA A 157 7.61 -17.23 5.83
C ALA A 157 8.98 -16.70 5.41
N PHE A 158 9.10 -15.40 5.19
CA PHE A 158 10.35 -14.78 4.76
C PHE A 158 11.47 -14.87 5.83
N PRO A 159 11.24 -14.55 7.10
CA PRO A 159 12.22 -14.77 8.16
C PRO A 159 12.70 -16.22 8.27
N THR A 160 11.81 -17.19 8.10
CA THR A 160 12.17 -18.62 8.15
C THR A 160 13.04 -19.04 6.97
N LEU A 161 12.72 -18.56 5.75
CA LEU A 161 13.58 -18.80 4.59
C LEU A 161 14.99 -18.23 4.81
N VAL A 162 15.09 -16.99 5.33
CA VAL A 162 16.37 -16.37 5.69
C VAL A 162 17.12 -17.21 6.72
N ALA A 163 16.43 -17.65 7.77
CA ALA A 163 17.03 -18.40 8.87
C ALA A 163 17.51 -19.80 8.47
N LYS A 164 16.72 -20.51 7.64
CA LYS A 164 16.99 -21.93 7.31
C LYS A 164 17.81 -22.13 6.04
N LEU A 165 17.64 -21.27 5.00
CA LEU A 165 18.26 -21.50 3.69
C LEU A 165 19.58 -20.74 3.48
N LEU A 166 19.77 -19.60 4.14
CA LEU A 166 20.93 -18.76 3.85
C LEU A 166 22.17 -19.16 4.66
N PRO A 167 23.37 -19.18 4.04
CA PRO A 167 24.64 -19.29 4.76
C PRO A 167 24.86 -18.09 5.71
N ALA A 168 25.64 -18.26 6.77
CA ALA A 168 25.80 -17.28 7.85
C ALA A 168 26.14 -15.87 7.37
N GLY A 169 27.11 -15.69 6.47
CA GLY A 169 27.49 -14.37 5.94
C GLY A 169 26.39 -13.71 5.11
N VAL A 170 25.73 -14.47 4.22
CA VAL A 170 24.64 -13.98 3.38
C VAL A 170 23.42 -13.64 4.25
N LYS A 171 23.13 -14.45 5.27
CA LYS A 171 22.07 -14.19 6.26
C LYS A 171 22.24 -12.81 6.92
N GLY A 172 23.46 -12.51 7.40
CA GLY A 172 23.76 -11.21 7.99
C GLY A 172 23.55 -10.06 7.00
N LEU A 173 23.99 -10.22 5.75
CA LEU A 173 23.81 -9.21 4.71
C LEU A 173 22.32 -8.93 4.43
N VAL A 174 21.51 -9.98 4.31
CA VAL A 174 20.06 -9.85 4.07
C VAL A 174 19.35 -9.20 5.26
N VAL A 175 19.67 -9.59 6.49
CA VAL A 175 19.11 -8.99 7.70
C VAL A 175 19.48 -7.50 7.78
N CYS A 176 20.73 -7.14 7.51
CA CYS A 176 21.16 -5.74 7.43
C CYS A 176 20.39 -4.99 6.34
N GLY A 177 20.17 -5.59 5.16
CA GLY A 177 19.40 -5.00 4.07
C GLY A 177 17.94 -4.73 4.46
N ILE A 178 17.29 -5.67 5.14
CA ILE A 178 15.90 -5.50 5.64
C ILE A 178 15.85 -4.38 6.68
N LEU A 179 16.73 -4.38 7.67
CA LEU A 179 16.77 -3.34 8.70
C LEU A 179 17.03 -1.96 8.08
N ALA A 180 17.96 -1.89 7.12
CA ALA A 180 18.24 -0.66 6.40
C ALA A 180 17.03 -0.16 5.59
N ALA A 181 16.29 -1.05 4.91
CA ALA A 181 15.07 -0.71 4.19
C ALA A 181 13.95 -0.21 5.12
N LEU A 182 13.78 -0.84 6.29
CA LEU A 182 12.87 -0.39 7.34
C LEU A 182 13.24 1.00 7.84
N MET A 183 14.51 1.25 8.15
CA MET A 183 14.98 2.56 8.59
C MET A 183 14.73 3.66 7.55
N SER A 184 14.95 3.36 6.27
CA SER A 184 14.69 4.31 5.17
C SER A 184 13.20 4.63 5.04
N SER A 185 12.34 3.62 5.14
CA SER A 185 10.88 3.80 5.06
C SER A 185 10.35 4.60 6.24
N LEU A 186 10.79 4.28 7.46
CA LEU A 186 10.41 5.01 8.66
C LEU A 186 10.92 6.46 8.63
N ALA A 187 12.16 6.70 8.19
CA ALA A 187 12.69 8.05 8.06
C ALA A 187 11.87 8.90 7.08
N SER A 188 11.43 8.32 5.96
CA SER A 188 10.57 9.01 4.99
C SER A 188 9.17 9.29 5.56
N LEU A 189 8.58 8.32 6.25
CA LEU A 189 7.28 8.46 6.90
C LEU A 189 7.31 9.57 7.98
N PHE A 190 8.30 9.53 8.84
CA PHE A 190 8.45 10.54 9.89
C PHE A 190 8.71 11.93 9.34
N ASN A 191 9.52 12.04 8.27
CA ASN A 191 9.76 13.31 7.60
C ASN A 191 8.47 13.89 7.00
N SER A 192 7.68 13.09 6.28
CA SER A 192 6.43 13.54 5.69
C SER A 192 5.40 13.95 6.74
N SER A 193 5.22 13.15 7.79
CA SER A 193 4.27 13.41 8.86
C SER A 193 4.66 14.66 9.67
N ALA A 194 5.96 14.82 9.98
CA ALA A 194 6.47 16.00 10.66
C ALA A 194 6.30 17.27 9.79
N MET A 195 6.51 17.17 8.48
CA MET A 195 6.33 18.27 7.55
C MET A 195 4.85 18.71 7.48
N LEU A 196 3.92 17.75 7.30
CA LEU A 196 2.48 18.03 7.31
C LEU A 196 2.06 18.72 8.63
N PHE A 197 2.46 18.19 9.77
CA PHE A 197 2.14 18.82 11.06
C PHE A 197 2.73 20.22 11.18
N THR A 198 3.98 20.40 10.80
CA THR A 198 4.69 21.67 11.02
C THR A 198 4.22 22.75 10.06
N ILE A 199 4.06 22.44 8.77
CA ILE A 199 3.72 23.42 7.74
C ILE A 199 2.22 23.63 7.64
N ASP A 200 1.43 22.55 7.55
CA ASP A 200 0.00 22.66 7.26
C ASP A 200 -0.82 22.93 8.51
N PHE A 201 -0.36 22.48 9.67
CA PHE A 201 -1.06 22.67 10.93
C PHE A 201 -0.43 23.80 11.77
N TYR A 202 0.80 23.65 12.24
CA TYR A 202 1.38 24.60 13.19
C TYR A 202 1.62 26.00 12.60
N LYS A 203 2.22 26.08 11.40
CA LYS A 203 2.52 27.37 10.74
C LYS A 203 1.25 28.13 10.39
N ARG A 204 0.13 27.43 10.14
CA ARG A 204 -1.16 28.07 9.88
C ARG A 204 -1.71 28.83 11.08
N PHE A 205 -1.47 28.32 12.30
CA PHE A 205 -1.86 29.00 13.55
C PHE A 205 -0.84 30.03 14.01
N LYS A 206 0.43 29.88 13.63
CA LYS A 206 1.53 30.80 13.98
C LYS A 206 2.38 31.15 12.75
N PRO A 207 1.87 32.00 11.84
CA PRO A 207 2.52 32.30 10.55
C PRO A 207 3.92 32.92 10.70
N ASN A 208 4.15 33.73 11.72
CA ASN A 208 5.40 34.47 11.94
C ASN A 208 6.47 33.66 12.72
N THR A 209 6.37 32.33 12.73
CA THR A 209 7.37 31.49 13.42
C THR A 209 8.65 31.41 12.58
N SER A 210 9.82 31.59 13.25
CA SER A 210 11.12 31.48 12.60
C SER A 210 11.37 30.04 12.09
N GLU A 211 12.11 29.91 10.99
CA GLU A 211 12.44 28.60 10.40
C GLU A 211 13.15 27.67 11.40
N LYS A 212 14.07 28.20 12.20
CA LYS A 212 14.75 27.41 13.24
C LYS A 212 13.77 26.80 14.25
N LYS A 213 12.73 27.55 14.62
CA LYS A 213 11.68 27.05 15.53
C LYS A 213 10.77 26.01 14.84
N LEU A 214 10.47 26.20 13.55
CA LEU A 214 9.71 25.23 12.76
C LEU A 214 10.44 23.88 12.67
N VAL A 215 11.76 23.88 12.47
CA VAL A 215 12.59 22.66 12.49
C VAL A 215 12.49 21.96 13.85
N GLY A 216 12.60 22.69 14.96
CA GLY A 216 12.45 22.11 16.31
C GLY A 216 11.07 21.49 16.54
N ILE A 217 10.00 22.13 16.04
CA ILE A 217 8.64 21.61 16.13
C ILE A 217 8.50 20.34 15.28
N GLY A 218 9.08 20.31 14.08
CA GLY A 218 9.12 19.10 13.25
C GLY A 218 9.82 17.93 13.95
N GLN A 219 10.91 18.19 14.66
CA GLN A 219 11.61 17.18 15.46
C GLN A 219 10.73 16.65 16.62
N MET A 220 10.04 17.54 17.31
CA MET A 220 9.10 17.13 18.38
C MET A 220 7.92 16.33 17.82
N ALA A 221 7.37 16.75 16.68
CA ALA A 221 6.32 16.01 15.99
C ALA A 221 6.79 14.60 15.60
N THR A 222 8.02 14.46 15.10
CA THR A 222 8.63 13.15 14.80
C THR A 222 8.66 12.26 16.05
N VAL A 223 9.12 12.77 17.19
CA VAL A 223 9.16 12.00 18.45
C VAL A 223 7.75 11.57 18.87
N ALA A 224 6.79 12.47 18.81
CA ALA A 224 5.40 12.17 19.17
C ALA A 224 4.81 11.07 18.26
N ILE A 225 5.07 11.11 16.95
CA ILE A 225 4.61 10.10 16.00
C ILE A 225 5.26 8.74 16.27
N VAL A 226 6.56 8.71 16.62
CA VAL A 226 7.25 7.46 17.00
C VAL A 226 6.59 6.85 18.24
N ILE A 227 6.32 7.64 19.26
CA ILE A 227 5.65 7.17 20.49
C ILE A 227 4.26 6.61 20.16
N LEU A 228 3.45 7.34 19.38
CA LEU A 228 2.14 6.88 18.94
C LEU A 228 2.23 5.56 18.15
N GLY A 229 3.22 5.42 17.26
CA GLY A 229 3.48 4.18 16.51
C GLY A 229 3.79 3.00 17.43
N ILE A 230 4.61 3.20 18.46
CA ILE A 230 4.93 2.16 19.44
C ILE A 230 3.67 1.76 20.24
N LEU A 231 2.88 2.74 20.68
CA LEU A 231 1.62 2.49 21.40
C LEU A 231 0.56 1.78 20.52
N TRP A 232 0.66 1.88 19.19
CA TRP A 232 -0.23 1.19 18.26
C TRP A 232 0.06 -0.31 18.10
N ILE A 233 1.29 -0.75 18.38
CA ILE A 233 1.70 -2.16 18.19
C ILE A 233 0.79 -3.16 18.93
N PRO A 234 0.44 -2.97 20.23
CA PRO A 234 -0.47 -3.89 20.92
C PRO A 234 -1.86 -3.98 20.28
N ILE A 235 -2.40 -2.82 19.82
CA ILE A 235 -3.70 -2.77 19.15
C ILE A 235 -3.67 -3.57 17.84
N MET A 236 -2.64 -3.39 17.05
CA MET A 236 -2.46 -4.13 15.79
C MET A 236 -2.44 -5.65 16.00
N ARG A 237 -1.74 -6.11 17.03
CA ARG A 237 -1.63 -7.55 17.35
C ARG A 237 -2.96 -8.19 17.80
N SER A 238 -3.91 -7.38 18.27
CA SER A 238 -5.21 -7.87 18.74
C SER A 238 -6.28 -7.97 17.65
N VAL A 239 -6.03 -7.43 16.44
CA VAL A 239 -7.07 -7.26 15.41
C VAL A 239 -6.94 -8.24 14.24
N GLY A 240 -5.78 -8.87 14.01
CA GLY A 240 -5.61 -9.72 12.83
C GLY A 240 -4.50 -10.75 12.94
N ASP A 241 -4.76 -11.95 12.40
CA ASP A 241 -3.81 -13.08 12.36
C ASP A 241 -2.73 -12.89 11.29
N VAL A 242 -3.01 -12.13 10.23
CA VAL A 242 -2.09 -11.86 9.12
C VAL A 242 -1.90 -10.36 8.96
N LEU A 243 -0.68 -9.91 9.16
CA LEU A 243 -0.30 -8.48 9.12
C LEU A 243 -0.67 -7.80 7.80
N TYR A 244 -0.51 -8.47 6.67
CA TYR A 244 -0.81 -7.92 5.36
C TYR A 244 -2.30 -7.57 5.20
N THR A 245 -3.20 -8.48 5.54
CA THR A 245 -4.66 -8.26 5.47
C THR A 245 -5.11 -7.15 6.39
N TYR A 246 -4.55 -7.07 7.60
CA TYR A 246 -4.80 -5.98 8.53
C TYR A 246 -4.40 -4.61 7.94
N LEU A 247 -3.20 -4.50 7.38
CA LEU A 247 -2.72 -3.23 6.78
C LEU A 247 -3.60 -2.80 5.59
N GLN A 248 -4.02 -3.76 4.77
CA GLN A 248 -4.89 -3.49 3.63
C GLN A 248 -6.30 -3.06 4.07
N ASP A 249 -6.83 -3.65 5.13
CA ASP A 249 -8.13 -3.27 5.68
C ASP A 249 -8.10 -1.84 6.26
N VAL A 250 -7.04 -1.47 6.98
CA VAL A 250 -6.84 -0.08 7.46
C VAL A 250 -6.74 0.91 6.29
N GLN A 251 -6.02 0.56 5.22
CA GLN A 251 -5.96 1.40 4.03
C GLN A 251 -7.32 1.53 3.34
N SER A 252 -8.11 0.46 3.30
CA SER A 252 -9.46 0.46 2.71
C SER A 252 -10.43 1.42 3.42
N VAL A 253 -10.13 1.73 4.68
CA VAL A 253 -10.91 2.63 5.53
C VAL A 253 -10.55 4.09 5.35
N LEU A 254 -9.28 4.39 5.05
CA LEU A 254 -8.78 5.77 4.94
C LEU A 254 -8.73 6.28 3.50
N ALA A 255 -8.29 5.43 2.58
CA ALA A 255 -8.02 5.78 1.20
C ALA A 255 -9.23 6.33 0.41
N PRO A 256 -10.45 5.76 0.53
CA PRO A 256 -11.57 6.13 -0.34
C PRO A 256 -11.99 7.58 -0.22
N GLY A 257 -12.06 8.12 1.00
CA GLY A 257 -12.43 9.53 1.23
C GLY A 257 -11.42 10.50 0.60
N ILE A 258 -10.14 10.21 0.76
CA ILE A 258 -9.06 11.01 0.18
C ILE A 258 -9.08 10.89 -1.34
N ALA A 259 -9.19 9.67 -1.87
CA ALA A 259 -9.24 9.42 -3.31
C ALA A 259 -10.43 10.13 -3.97
N ALA A 260 -11.62 10.11 -3.36
CA ALA A 260 -12.81 10.78 -3.87
C ALA A 260 -12.63 12.30 -3.93
N ALA A 261 -12.13 12.91 -2.85
CA ALA A 261 -11.89 14.35 -2.79
C ALA A 261 -10.85 14.81 -3.83
N PHE A 262 -9.75 14.08 -3.98
CA PHE A 262 -8.71 14.40 -4.97
C PHE A 262 -9.18 14.15 -6.40
N LEU A 263 -9.82 13.03 -6.69
CA LEU A 263 -10.31 12.71 -8.03
C LEU A 263 -11.30 13.78 -8.53
N LEU A 264 -12.28 14.12 -7.70
CA LEU A 264 -13.25 15.17 -8.07
C LEU A 264 -12.59 16.55 -8.09
N GLY A 265 -11.64 16.84 -7.20
CA GLY A 265 -10.88 18.08 -7.20
C GLY A 265 -10.09 18.31 -8.49
N ILE A 266 -9.58 17.24 -9.10
CA ILE A 266 -8.81 17.31 -10.36
C ILE A 266 -9.72 17.25 -11.59
N CYS A 267 -10.79 16.43 -11.55
CA CYS A 267 -11.61 16.15 -12.73
C CYS A 267 -12.83 17.07 -12.87
N TRP A 268 -13.35 17.63 -11.79
CA TRP A 268 -14.61 18.37 -11.81
C TRP A 268 -14.46 19.82 -11.37
N LYS A 269 -14.64 20.75 -12.30
CA LYS A 269 -14.47 22.21 -12.09
C LYS A 269 -15.37 22.81 -11.01
N ARG A 270 -16.47 22.13 -10.67
CA ARG A 270 -17.46 22.60 -9.71
C ARG A 270 -17.14 22.19 -8.26
N THR A 271 -16.14 21.32 -8.05
CA THR A 271 -15.75 20.84 -6.70
C THR A 271 -15.38 22.02 -5.81
N SER A 272 -16.16 22.23 -4.75
CA SER A 272 -15.93 23.31 -3.79
C SER A 272 -15.01 22.83 -2.65
N ALA A 273 -14.36 23.79 -1.96
CA ALA A 273 -13.55 23.49 -0.78
C ALA A 273 -14.39 22.82 0.33
N GLN A 274 -15.65 23.23 0.49
CA GLN A 274 -16.57 22.63 1.46
C GLN A 274 -16.94 21.20 1.03
N GLY A 275 -17.19 20.96 -0.26
CA GLY A 275 -17.45 19.61 -0.78
C GLY A 275 -16.30 18.65 -0.48
N GLY A 276 -15.05 19.05 -0.77
CA GLY A 276 -13.87 18.27 -0.43
C GLY A 276 -13.73 18.02 1.09
N MET A 277 -13.90 19.04 1.90
CA MET A 277 -13.85 18.93 3.35
C MET A 277 -14.87 17.96 3.92
N TRP A 278 -16.16 18.09 3.54
CA TRP A 278 -17.21 17.20 4.02
C TRP A 278 -17.09 15.78 3.50
N GLY A 279 -16.57 15.59 2.28
CA GLY A 279 -16.23 14.27 1.77
C GLY A 279 -15.17 13.56 2.60
N LEU A 280 -14.12 14.28 2.99
CA LEU A 280 -13.06 13.76 3.87
C LEU A 280 -13.59 13.45 5.28
N ILE A 281 -14.38 14.35 5.88
CA ILE A 281 -14.98 14.15 7.22
C ILE A 281 -15.92 12.94 7.21
N ALA A 282 -16.79 12.84 6.23
CA ALA A 282 -17.72 11.72 6.09
C ALA A 282 -16.97 10.38 5.92
N GLY A 283 -15.94 10.37 5.06
CA GLY A 283 -15.07 9.23 4.90
C GLY A 283 -14.38 8.82 6.20
N MET A 284 -13.84 9.79 6.95
CA MET A 284 -13.21 9.54 8.25
C MET A 284 -14.20 8.95 9.28
N ILE A 285 -15.40 9.51 9.39
CA ILE A 285 -16.44 9.02 10.32
C ILE A 285 -16.80 7.57 10.00
N ILE A 286 -17.12 7.26 8.74
CA ILE A 286 -17.47 5.90 8.30
C ILE A 286 -16.31 4.94 8.53
N GLY A 287 -15.10 5.37 8.19
CA GLY A 287 -13.90 4.56 8.37
C GLY A 287 -13.62 4.24 9.84
N LEU A 288 -13.69 5.23 10.73
CA LEU A 288 -13.52 5.00 12.17
C LEU A 288 -14.65 4.15 12.76
N THR A 289 -15.88 4.29 12.25
CA THR A 289 -17.01 3.44 12.62
C THR A 289 -16.73 1.97 12.28
N ARG A 290 -16.20 1.69 11.07
CA ARG A 290 -15.80 0.33 10.69
C ARG A 290 -14.69 -0.21 11.57
N LEU A 291 -13.65 0.57 11.82
CA LEU A 291 -12.55 0.16 12.69
C LEU A 291 -13.04 -0.16 14.10
N GLY A 292 -13.91 0.70 14.67
CA GLY A 292 -14.55 0.45 15.96
C GLY A 292 -15.44 -0.80 15.96
N ALA A 293 -16.23 -1.01 14.91
CA ALA A 293 -17.06 -2.19 14.76
C ALA A 293 -16.21 -3.48 14.70
N LYS A 294 -15.09 -3.46 13.95
CA LYS A 294 -14.18 -4.61 13.90
C LYS A 294 -13.59 -4.94 15.27
N VAL A 295 -13.12 -3.95 16.02
CA VAL A 295 -12.62 -4.14 17.38
C VAL A 295 -13.72 -4.67 18.30
N TYR A 296 -14.93 -4.12 18.20
CA TYR A 296 -16.06 -4.56 19.04
C TYR A 296 -16.46 -6.02 18.77
N TYR A 297 -16.77 -6.35 17.51
CA TYR A 297 -17.26 -7.68 17.15
C TYR A 297 -16.19 -8.77 17.26
N SER A 298 -14.90 -8.46 17.10
CA SER A 298 -13.83 -9.43 17.34
C SER A 298 -13.70 -9.83 18.82
N ASN A 299 -14.14 -8.98 19.74
CA ASN A 299 -14.07 -9.27 21.19
C ASN A 299 -15.36 -9.83 21.79
N VAL A 300 -16.52 -9.57 21.17
CA VAL A 300 -17.85 -9.95 21.75
C VAL A 300 -18.29 -11.36 21.27
N GLY A 301 -17.67 -11.91 20.24
CA GLY A 301 -18.03 -13.21 19.69
C GLY A 301 -19.30 -13.20 18.85
N ASP A 302 -19.99 -14.34 18.74
CA ASP A 302 -21.09 -14.53 17.81
C ASP A 302 -22.36 -13.77 18.26
N VAL A 303 -22.62 -12.63 17.64
CA VAL A 303 -23.82 -11.82 17.83
C VAL A 303 -24.71 -11.98 16.61
N SER A 304 -26.04 -11.99 16.82
CA SER A 304 -27.04 -12.08 15.75
C SER A 304 -26.73 -11.12 14.59
N SER A 305 -26.87 -11.59 13.35
CA SER A 305 -26.60 -10.81 12.17
C SER A 305 -27.51 -9.59 12.07
N SER A 306 -26.93 -8.41 11.93
CA SER A 306 -27.65 -7.17 11.68
C SER A 306 -27.07 -6.51 10.42
N THR A 307 -27.85 -5.64 9.76
CA THR A 307 -27.38 -4.87 8.62
C THR A 307 -26.13 -4.07 8.96
N PHE A 308 -26.04 -3.55 10.18
CA PHE A 308 -24.86 -2.83 10.66
C PHE A 308 -23.65 -3.74 10.75
N LYS A 309 -23.79 -4.95 11.36
CA LYS A 309 -22.71 -5.95 11.43
C LYS A 309 -22.24 -6.32 10.04
N TYR A 310 -23.18 -6.62 9.13
CA TYR A 310 -22.82 -6.96 7.74
C TYR A 310 -22.01 -5.86 7.08
N LEU A 311 -22.47 -4.59 7.11
CA LEU A 311 -21.80 -3.49 6.42
C LEU A 311 -20.44 -3.13 7.03
N PHE A 312 -20.32 -3.13 8.36
CA PHE A 312 -19.12 -2.60 9.04
C PHE A 312 -18.17 -3.66 9.57
N TYR A 313 -18.56 -4.93 9.62
CA TYR A 313 -17.72 -6.02 10.09
C TYR A 313 -17.55 -7.13 9.06
N ASP A 314 -18.63 -7.75 8.59
CA ASP A 314 -18.59 -8.95 7.74
C ASP A 314 -18.21 -8.64 6.27
N MET A 315 -18.58 -7.45 5.76
CA MET A 315 -18.29 -7.08 4.36
C MET A 315 -16.79 -7.09 4.07
N ASN A 316 -16.39 -7.77 3.00
CA ASN A 316 -15.00 -7.79 2.52
C ASN A 316 -14.45 -6.36 2.37
N TRP A 317 -13.19 -6.16 2.75
CA TRP A 317 -12.53 -4.85 2.78
C TRP A 317 -12.44 -4.17 1.40
N LEU A 318 -12.32 -4.95 0.32
CA LEU A 318 -12.26 -4.43 -1.05
C LEU A 318 -13.61 -3.89 -1.52
N PHE A 319 -14.71 -4.61 -1.24
CA PHE A 319 -16.05 -4.12 -1.53
C PHE A 319 -16.42 -2.91 -0.67
N PHE A 320 -16.05 -2.94 0.60
CA PHE A 320 -16.25 -1.79 1.48
C PHE A 320 -15.51 -0.54 0.96
N CYS A 321 -14.27 -0.70 0.49
CA CYS A 321 -13.49 0.37 -0.13
C CYS A 321 -14.25 1.00 -1.31
N GLY A 322 -14.82 0.18 -2.20
CA GLY A 322 -15.64 0.64 -3.33
C GLY A 322 -16.90 1.40 -2.90
N TRP A 323 -17.63 0.85 -1.96
CA TRP A 323 -18.84 1.48 -1.41
C TRP A 323 -18.56 2.82 -0.76
N MET A 324 -17.55 2.86 0.11
CA MET A 324 -17.14 4.07 0.79
C MET A 324 -16.68 5.15 -0.19
N PHE A 325 -15.95 4.76 -1.24
CA PHE A 325 -15.54 5.68 -2.30
C PHE A 325 -16.74 6.31 -3.01
N LEU A 326 -17.72 5.51 -3.45
CA LEU A 326 -18.94 6.00 -4.06
C LEU A 326 -19.73 6.92 -3.13
N PHE A 327 -19.86 6.54 -1.87
CA PHE A 327 -20.51 7.38 -0.86
C PHE A 327 -19.80 8.74 -0.72
N CYS A 328 -18.49 8.76 -0.60
CA CYS A 328 -17.71 10.00 -0.51
C CYS A 328 -17.84 10.86 -1.78
N ILE A 329 -17.85 10.24 -2.98
CA ILE A 329 -18.14 10.95 -4.23
C ILE A 329 -19.51 11.65 -4.17
N VAL A 330 -20.54 10.93 -3.76
CA VAL A 330 -21.90 11.50 -3.63
C VAL A 330 -21.91 12.67 -2.65
N VAL A 331 -21.27 12.55 -1.49
CA VAL A 331 -21.16 13.64 -0.51
C VAL A 331 -20.45 14.85 -1.09
N VAL A 332 -19.28 14.65 -1.75
CA VAL A 332 -18.53 15.75 -2.37
C VAL A 332 -19.37 16.46 -3.44
N ILE A 333 -20.06 15.71 -4.29
CA ILE A 333 -20.92 16.27 -5.35
C ILE A 333 -22.08 17.04 -4.72
N ALA A 334 -22.83 16.42 -3.81
CA ALA A 334 -23.98 17.03 -3.18
C ALA A 334 -23.60 18.34 -2.49
N VAL A 335 -22.62 18.33 -1.61
CA VAL A 335 -22.17 19.55 -0.91
C VAL A 335 -21.65 20.59 -1.88
N SER A 336 -20.89 20.20 -2.92
CA SER A 336 -20.40 21.13 -3.93
C SER A 336 -21.54 21.79 -4.73
N MET A 337 -22.65 21.10 -4.95
CA MET A 337 -23.82 21.67 -5.65
C MET A 337 -24.54 22.73 -4.82
N PHE A 338 -24.57 22.56 -3.49
CA PHE A 338 -25.23 23.50 -2.56
C PHE A 338 -24.30 24.62 -2.06
N THR A 339 -23.04 24.61 -2.42
CA THR A 339 -22.05 25.60 -1.98
C THR A 339 -21.51 26.43 -3.13
N ALA A 340 -20.87 27.56 -2.83
CA ALA A 340 -20.30 28.45 -3.86
C ALA A 340 -19.24 27.73 -4.69
N ALA A 341 -19.32 27.88 -6.03
CA ALA A 341 -18.30 27.37 -6.94
C ALA A 341 -16.95 28.06 -6.68
N PRO A 342 -15.83 27.36 -6.84
CA PRO A 342 -14.51 28.01 -6.80
C PRO A 342 -14.39 29.01 -7.95
N SER A 343 -13.66 30.13 -7.72
CA SER A 343 -13.38 31.10 -8.78
C SER A 343 -12.51 30.48 -9.86
N ALA A 344 -12.64 30.94 -11.10
CA ALA A 344 -11.85 30.46 -12.24
C ALA A 344 -10.34 30.55 -11.99
N GLU A 345 -9.88 31.61 -11.32
CA GLU A 345 -8.48 31.83 -10.96
C GLU A 345 -7.93 30.73 -10.02
N LYS A 346 -8.74 30.26 -9.07
CA LYS A 346 -8.35 29.21 -8.11
C LYS A 346 -8.21 27.83 -8.73
N ILE A 347 -8.94 27.55 -9.81
CA ILE A 347 -8.92 26.24 -10.47
C ILE A 347 -8.01 26.21 -11.70
N GLN A 348 -7.55 27.38 -12.18
CA GLN A 348 -6.71 27.50 -13.37
C GLN A 348 -5.41 26.72 -13.19
N GLY A 349 -5.12 25.81 -14.11
CA GLY A 349 -3.95 24.96 -14.10
C GLY A 349 -3.96 23.80 -13.11
N LEU A 350 -5.00 23.69 -12.27
CA LEU A 350 -5.15 22.63 -11.26
C LEU A 350 -6.18 21.58 -11.68
N VAL A 351 -7.26 22.00 -12.35
CA VAL A 351 -8.33 21.10 -12.77
C VAL A 351 -8.12 20.70 -14.24
N PHE A 352 -8.44 19.45 -14.56
CA PHE A 352 -8.32 18.92 -15.91
C PHE A 352 -9.06 19.81 -16.92
N GLY A 353 -8.37 20.20 -18.01
CA GLY A 353 -8.91 21.10 -19.01
C GLY A 353 -8.81 22.60 -18.69
N THR A 354 -8.19 23.01 -17.58
CA THR A 354 -7.94 24.43 -17.23
C THR A 354 -6.46 24.84 -17.37
N SER A 355 -5.60 23.93 -17.85
CA SER A 355 -4.17 24.18 -18.03
C SER A 355 -3.91 25.33 -18.99
N THR A 356 -2.97 26.22 -18.66
CA THR A 356 -2.52 27.30 -19.52
C THR A 356 -1.77 26.77 -20.75
N PRO A 357 -1.66 27.54 -21.85
CA PRO A 357 -0.85 27.14 -23.01
C PRO A 357 0.60 26.82 -22.64
N GLU A 358 1.19 27.56 -21.70
CA GLU A 358 2.55 27.35 -21.19
C GLU A 358 2.68 26.01 -20.44
N GLN A 359 1.74 25.71 -19.56
CA GLN A 359 1.70 24.42 -18.84
C GLN A 359 1.54 23.24 -19.81
N LYS A 360 0.67 23.38 -20.82
CA LYS A 360 0.50 22.35 -21.87
C LYS A 360 1.79 22.13 -22.67
N ALA A 361 2.48 23.22 -23.02
CA ALA A 361 3.75 23.16 -23.72
C ALA A 361 4.83 22.49 -22.86
N ALA A 362 4.95 22.86 -21.58
CA ALA A 362 5.88 22.26 -20.64
C ALA A 362 5.61 20.76 -20.46
N THR A 363 4.34 20.37 -20.24
CA THR A 363 3.95 18.95 -20.12
C THR A 363 4.27 18.19 -21.41
N ARG A 364 4.00 18.76 -22.58
CA ARG A 364 4.31 18.11 -23.87
C ARG A 364 5.82 17.95 -24.09
N ALA A 365 6.63 18.86 -23.61
CA ALA A 365 8.09 18.77 -23.67
C ALA A 365 8.68 17.78 -22.65
N SER A 366 7.92 17.41 -21.63
CA SER A 366 8.39 16.52 -20.55
C SER A 366 8.35 15.04 -20.90
N TRP A 367 7.64 14.61 -21.95
CA TRP A 367 7.50 13.20 -22.33
C TRP A 367 7.83 12.96 -23.81
N ASN A 368 8.16 11.73 -24.16
CA ASN A 368 8.47 11.30 -25.50
C ASN A 368 7.90 9.90 -25.81
N LYS A 369 8.11 9.41 -27.04
CA LYS A 369 7.64 8.09 -27.46
C LYS A 369 8.17 6.93 -26.61
N TRP A 370 9.35 7.06 -26.02
CA TRP A 370 9.94 6.01 -25.18
C TRP A 370 9.18 5.86 -23.86
N ASP A 371 8.67 6.94 -23.28
CA ASP A 371 7.87 6.91 -22.07
C ASP A 371 6.58 6.08 -22.29
N ILE A 372 5.97 6.22 -23.50
CA ILE A 372 4.80 5.42 -23.88
C ILE A 372 5.18 3.96 -24.07
N ILE A 373 6.28 3.69 -24.81
CA ILE A 373 6.75 2.31 -25.06
C ILE A 373 7.01 1.58 -23.74
N HIS A 374 7.75 2.21 -22.81
CA HIS A 374 8.03 1.60 -21.51
C HIS A 374 6.75 1.37 -20.69
N THR A 375 5.80 2.30 -20.73
CA THR A 375 4.51 2.11 -20.06
C THR A 375 3.75 0.91 -20.66
N LEU A 376 3.72 0.77 -21.98
CA LEU A 376 3.08 -0.37 -22.65
C LEU A 376 3.79 -1.69 -22.34
N ILE A 377 5.12 -1.70 -22.23
CA ILE A 377 5.88 -2.90 -21.83
C ILE A 377 5.49 -3.32 -20.41
N ILE A 378 5.41 -2.39 -19.47
CA ILE A 378 5.01 -2.68 -18.08
C ILE A 378 3.59 -3.26 -18.04
N LEU A 379 2.65 -2.64 -18.75
CA LEU A 379 1.28 -3.14 -18.85
C LEU A 379 1.22 -4.52 -19.51
N GLY A 380 2.03 -4.75 -20.56
CA GLY A 380 2.13 -6.05 -21.24
C GLY A 380 2.66 -7.15 -20.33
N ILE A 381 3.71 -6.87 -19.55
CA ILE A 381 4.25 -7.82 -18.56
C ILE A 381 3.20 -8.13 -17.50
N THR A 382 2.50 -7.11 -17.00
CA THR A 382 1.44 -7.29 -16.01
C THR A 382 0.30 -8.14 -16.57
N ALA A 383 -0.16 -7.85 -17.78
CA ALA A 383 -1.21 -8.63 -18.44
C ALA A 383 -0.79 -10.09 -18.69
N ALA A 384 0.45 -10.33 -19.13
CA ALA A 384 0.98 -11.68 -19.32
C ALA A 384 1.04 -12.44 -17.99
N PHE A 385 1.42 -11.79 -16.90
CA PHE A 385 1.42 -12.37 -15.55
C PHE A 385 0.01 -12.79 -15.12
N TYR A 386 -0.99 -11.91 -15.27
CA TYR A 386 -2.38 -12.24 -14.96
C TYR A 386 -2.92 -13.36 -15.84
N TRP A 387 -2.51 -13.42 -17.11
CA TRP A 387 -2.90 -14.53 -18.01
C TRP A 387 -2.33 -15.87 -17.56
N TYR A 388 -1.05 -15.88 -17.15
CA TYR A 388 -0.40 -17.13 -16.75
C TYR A 388 -0.99 -17.75 -15.48
N PHE A 389 -1.43 -16.90 -14.55
CA PHE A 389 -2.02 -17.30 -13.26
C PHE A 389 -3.53 -17.07 -13.20
N TRP A 390 -4.19 -17.14 -14.35
CA TRP A 390 -5.65 -16.98 -14.46
C TRP A 390 -6.40 -18.04 -13.66
#